data_be282afd576d7225ddb050eb911ee9ba
#
_entry.id   be282afd576d7225ddb050eb911ee9ba
#
_cell.length_a   1.000
_cell.length_b   1.000
_cell.length_c   1.000
_cell.angle_alpha   90.00
_cell.angle_beta   90.00
_cell.angle_gamma   90.00
#
_symmetry.space_group_name_H-M   'P 1'
#
loop_
_entity.id
_entity.type
_entity.pdbx_description
1 polymer ?
#
loop_
_entity_poly.entity_id
_entity_poly.type
_entity_poly.pdbx_seq_one_letter_code
_entity_poly.pdbx_strand_id
1 'polypeptide(L)'
;MKEEQQHPSPTELFTEYLIRRNHRKTPERFAILDKIYTIDGHFNAEELYDQMQNEYRVSLATVYNTLDLLLDASLIVKHQFDGQPAQFEKALGSSMHNHSVCTACGRIKEFTDKKILQAIKAKEFANFESSHYSLYVYGICKKCQKKKKQLK
;
A
#
# COMPACT_ATOMS: atom_id res chain seq x y z
N MET A 1 16.81 -29.12 -13.11
CA MET A 1 16.60 -28.33 -11.87
C MET A 1 16.30 -26.89 -12.29
N LYS A 2 15.09 -26.45 -12.06
CA LYS A 2 14.75 -25.03 -12.22
C LYS A 2 15.34 -24.32 -11.01
N GLU A 3 16.30 -23.43 -11.23
CA GLU A 3 16.74 -22.51 -10.21
C GLU A 3 15.51 -21.66 -9.83
N GLU A 4 14.96 -21.89 -8.65
CA GLU A 4 14.03 -20.96 -8.03
C GLU A 4 14.81 -19.66 -7.84
N GLN A 5 14.55 -18.67 -8.67
CA GLN A 5 15.03 -17.31 -8.44
C GLN A 5 14.43 -16.85 -7.12
N GLN A 6 15.22 -16.97 -6.07
CA GLN A 6 14.88 -16.43 -4.76
C GLN A 6 14.78 -14.92 -4.88
N HIS A 7 13.55 -14.40 -4.94
CA HIS A 7 13.33 -12.97 -4.89
C HIS A 7 13.76 -12.45 -3.50
N PRO A 8 14.48 -11.32 -3.45
CA PRO A 8 14.93 -10.77 -2.17
C PRO A 8 13.73 -10.47 -1.26
N SER A 9 13.92 -10.69 0.04
CA SER A 9 12.90 -10.41 1.05
C SER A 9 12.72 -8.88 1.23
N PRO A 10 11.57 -8.43 1.77
CA PRO A 10 11.39 -7.02 2.13
C PRO A 10 12.52 -6.48 3.03
N THR A 11 12.98 -7.27 3.98
CA THR A 11 14.09 -6.91 4.88
C THR A 11 15.40 -6.70 4.13
N GLU A 12 15.73 -7.59 3.18
CA GLU A 12 16.93 -7.46 2.35
C GLU A 12 16.84 -6.20 1.46
N LEU A 13 15.71 -5.97 0.82
CA LEU A 13 15.49 -4.79 -0.03
C LEU A 13 15.57 -3.48 0.78
N PHE A 14 14.99 -3.47 1.98
CA PHE A 14 15.06 -2.30 2.85
C PHE A 14 16.48 -2.04 3.36
N THR A 15 17.22 -3.09 3.70
CA THR A 15 18.63 -3.00 4.10
C THR A 15 19.47 -2.36 2.97
N GLU A 16 19.33 -2.86 1.75
CA GLU A 16 20.03 -2.30 0.58
C GLU A 16 19.68 -0.83 0.34
N TYR A 17 18.40 -0.49 0.44
CA TYR A 17 17.92 0.88 0.31
C TYR A 17 18.55 1.81 1.35
N LEU A 18 18.52 1.41 2.63
CA LEU A 18 19.07 2.22 3.73
C LEU A 18 20.57 2.44 3.55
N ILE A 19 21.32 1.42 3.13
CA ILE A 19 22.76 1.52 2.86
C ILE A 19 23.00 2.49 1.70
N ARG A 20 22.31 2.29 0.58
CA ARG A 20 22.48 3.12 -0.63
C ARG A 20 22.16 4.59 -0.39
N ARG A 21 21.17 4.88 0.45
CA ARG A 21 20.76 6.25 0.79
C ARG A 21 21.43 6.80 2.04
N ASN A 22 22.38 6.07 2.62
CA ASN A 22 23.10 6.45 3.82
C ASN A 22 22.19 6.74 5.04
N HIS A 23 21.14 5.96 5.18
CA HIS A 23 20.22 5.99 6.33
C HIS A 23 20.65 4.96 7.39
N ARG A 24 20.33 5.25 8.64
CA ARG A 24 20.60 4.32 9.75
C ARG A 24 19.70 3.09 9.68
N LYS A 25 20.30 1.93 9.90
CA LYS A 25 19.57 0.68 10.12
C LYS A 25 19.20 0.57 11.60
N THR A 26 18.00 0.98 11.97
CA THR A 26 17.54 0.92 13.36
C THR A 26 16.59 -0.24 13.58
N PRO A 27 16.59 -0.88 14.77
CA PRO A 27 15.64 -1.95 15.08
C PRO A 27 14.18 -1.53 14.91
N GLU A 28 13.85 -0.29 15.26
CA GLU A 28 12.50 0.28 15.14
C GLU A 28 12.00 0.26 13.69
N ARG A 29 12.84 0.63 12.74
CA ARG A 29 12.49 0.62 11.30
C ARG A 29 12.17 -0.77 10.80
N PHE A 30 12.94 -1.77 11.20
CA PHE A 30 12.71 -3.15 10.82
C PHE A 30 11.50 -3.76 11.54
N ALA A 31 11.25 -3.40 12.79
CA ALA A 31 10.05 -3.82 13.51
C ALA A 31 8.78 -3.28 12.84
N ILE A 32 8.80 -2.04 12.37
CA ILE A 32 7.70 -1.43 11.61
C ILE A 32 7.49 -2.16 10.28
N LEU A 33 8.55 -2.42 9.54
CA LEU A 33 8.50 -3.18 8.28
C LEU A 33 7.90 -4.57 8.49
N ASP A 34 8.38 -5.30 9.49
CA ASP A 34 7.90 -6.65 9.81
C ASP A 34 6.41 -6.62 10.16
N LYS A 35 5.98 -5.64 10.96
CA LYS A 35 4.56 -5.47 11.28
C LYS A 35 3.70 -5.24 10.04
N ILE A 36 4.11 -4.32 9.19
CA ILE A 36 3.39 -3.99 7.94
C ILE A 36 3.18 -5.26 7.10
N TYR A 37 4.19 -6.10 6.98
CA TYR A 37 4.11 -7.31 6.16
C TYR A 37 3.28 -8.44 6.77
N THR A 38 2.81 -8.28 8.02
CA THR A 38 1.80 -9.16 8.63
C THR A 38 0.36 -8.67 8.40
N ILE A 39 0.19 -7.42 7.96
CA ILE A 39 -1.15 -6.82 7.78
C ILE A 39 -1.69 -7.19 6.40
N ASP A 40 -2.88 -7.76 6.37
CA ASP A 40 -3.65 -7.95 5.15
C ASP A 40 -4.52 -6.71 4.88
N GLY A 41 -4.51 -6.21 3.63
CA GLY A 41 -5.25 -5.04 3.24
C GLY A 41 -4.56 -3.72 3.60
N HIS A 42 -5.36 -2.68 3.79
CA HIS A 42 -4.90 -1.31 4.03
C HIS A 42 -4.79 -1.00 5.51
N PHE A 43 -3.93 -0.06 5.84
CA PHE A 43 -3.80 0.53 7.17
C PHE A 43 -3.44 2.02 7.05
N ASN A 44 -3.76 2.81 8.06
CA ASN A 44 -3.24 4.17 8.21
C ASN A 44 -2.10 4.21 9.26
N ALA A 45 -1.42 5.35 9.35
CA ALA A 45 -0.27 5.48 10.25
C ALA A 45 -0.64 5.32 11.73
N GLU A 46 -1.78 5.84 12.15
CA GLU A 46 -2.24 5.75 13.54
C GLU A 46 -2.64 4.32 13.91
N GLU A 47 -3.34 3.60 13.02
CA GLU A 47 -3.66 2.18 13.22
C GLU A 47 -2.39 1.34 13.38
N LEU A 48 -1.39 1.57 12.55
CA LEU A 48 -0.10 0.90 12.65
C LEU A 48 0.59 1.22 13.98
N TYR A 49 0.62 2.49 14.36
CA TYR A 49 1.17 2.93 15.63
C TYR A 49 0.49 2.24 16.81
N ASP A 50 -0.84 2.18 16.84
CA ASP A 50 -1.60 1.54 17.90
C ASP A 50 -1.31 0.03 17.98
N GLN A 51 -1.23 -0.64 16.84
CA GLN A 51 -0.88 -2.07 16.80
C GLN A 51 0.55 -2.35 17.29
N MET A 52 1.47 -1.44 17.05
CA MET A 52 2.87 -1.59 17.48
C MET A 52 3.06 -1.44 18.99
N GLN A 53 2.20 -0.69 19.69
CA GLN A 53 2.38 -0.38 21.12
C GLN A 53 2.47 -1.62 22.03
N ASN A 54 1.81 -2.71 21.68
CA ASN A 54 1.80 -3.95 22.45
C ASN A 54 2.96 -4.90 22.09
N GLU A 55 3.60 -4.68 20.96
CA GLU A 55 4.66 -5.59 20.45
C GLU A 55 6.04 -4.95 20.49
N TYR A 56 6.16 -3.73 20.03
CA TYR A 56 7.42 -3.00 19.98
C TYR A 56 7.17 -1.50 20.14
N ARG A 57 7.68 -0.91 21.19
CA ARG A 57 7.44 0.50 21.49
C ARG A 57 8.18 1.41 20.52
N VAL A 58 7.43 2.16 19.72
CA VAL A 58 7.92 3.18 18.79
C VAL A 58 7.13 4.48 18.98
N SER A 59 7.73 5.61 18.61
CA SER A 59 7.00 6.89 18.56
C SER A 59 6.20 7.01 17.27
N LEU A 60 5.15 7.81 17.29
CA LEU A 60 4.38 8.12 16.08
C LEU A 60 5.25 8.79 15.00
N ALA A 61 6.16 9.68 15.41
CA ALA A 61 7.13 10.30 14.50
C ALA A 61 8.01 9.25 13.80
N THR A 62 8.46 8.23 14.52
CA THR A 62 9.25 7.13 13.93
C THR A 62 8.42 6.33 12.93
N VAL A 63 7.13 6.11 13.20
CA VAL A 63 6.22 5.46 12.25
C VAL A 63 6.13 6.27 10.96
N TYR A 64 5.84 7.56 11.03
CA TYR A 64 5.75 8.42 9.84
C TYR A 64 7.06 8.47 9.05
N ASN A 65 8.18 8.66 9.72
CA ASN A 65 9.50 8.69 9.07
C ASN A 65 9.82 7.37 8.37
N THR A 66 9.48 6.25 9.01
CA THR A 66 9.70 4.92 8.42
C THR A 66 8.80 4.67 7.22
N LEU A 67 7.53 5.09 7.29
CA LEU A 67 6.60 5.00 6.14
C LEU A 67 7.14 5.76 4.93
N ASP A 68 7.69 6.97 5.12
CA ASP A 68 8.30 7.75 4.03
C ASP A 68 9.49 7.01 3.39
N LEU A 69 10.34 6.39 4.19
CA LEU A 69 11.47 5.59 3.70
C LEU A 69 11.00 4.35 2.93
N LEU A 70 9.97 3.67 3.44
CA LEU A 70 9.40 2.49 2.80
C LEU A 70 8.68 2.81 1.47
N LEU A 71 8.05 3.99 1.38
CA LEU A 71 7.50 4.51 0.12
C LEU A 71 8.60 4.77 -0.90
N ASP A 72 9.67 5.45 -0.51
CA ASP A 72 10.81 5.73 -1.38
C ASP A 72 11.52 4.45 -1.81
N ALA A 73 11.56 3.44 -0.95
CA ALA A 73 12.09 2.11 -1.26
C ALA A 73 11.15 1.24 -2.11
N SER A 74 9.95 1.71 -2.43
CA SER A 74 8.90 0.95 -3.13
C SER A 74 8.47 -0.34 -2.43
N LEU A 75 8.55 -0.37 -1.11
CA LEU A 75 8.13 -1.51 -0.29
C LEU A 75 6.69 -1.43 0.19
N ILE A 76 6.10 -0.23 0.15
CA ILE A 76 4.69 0.02 0.41
C ILE A 76 4.12 0.94 -0.67
N VAL A 77 2.80 0.93 -0.79
CA VAL A 77 2.04 1.82 -1.69
C VAL A 77 1.14 2.71 -0.83
N LYS A 78 1.03 3.97 -1.21
CA LYS A 78 0.16 4.95 -0.54
C LYS A 78 -1.06 5.23 -1.40
N HIS A 79 -2.23 5.20 -0.76
CA HIS A 79 -3.50 5.60 -1.35
C HIS A 79 -4.05 6.81 -0.61
N GLN A 80 -4.41 7.85 -1.34
CA GLN A 80 -5.05 9.04 -0.79
C GLN A 80 -6.47 9.13 -1.32
N PHE A 81 -7.44 8.94 -0.44
CA PHE A 81 -8.85 9.08 -0.74
C PHE A 81 -9.39 10.37 -0.12
N ASP A 82 -10.23 11.09 -0.84
CA ASP A 82 -10.79 12.36 -0.37
C ASP A 82 -11.52 12.20 0.96
N GLY A 83 -11.21 13.09 1.90
CA GLY A 83 -11.83 13.13 3.22
C GLY A 83 -11.40 12.02 4.17
N GLN A 84 -10.39 11.25 3.82
CA GLN A 84 -9.86 10.17 4.66
C GLN A 84 -8.35 10.32 4.90
N PRO A 85 -7.83 9.79 6.04
CA PRO A 85 -6.39 9.67 6.23
C PRO A 85 -5.74 8.84 5.11
N ALA A 86 -4.47 9.11 4.80
CA ALA A 86 -3.72 8.31 3.85
C ALA A 86 -3.72 6.83 4.25
N GLN A 87 -3.99 5.95 3.30
CA GLN A 87 -3.96 4.51 3.47
C GLN A 87 -2.69 3.95 2.84
N PHE A 88 -2.14 2.94 3.46
CA PHE A 88 -0.95 2.24 2.99
C PHE A 88 -1.23 0.75 2.85
N GLU A 89 -0.49 0.10 1.98
CA GLU A 89 -0.48 -1.36 1.87
C GLU A 89 0.89 -1.86 1.44
N LYS A 90 1.21 -3.11 1.77
CA LYS A 90 2.46 -3.72 1.33
C LYS A 90 2.49 -3.85 -0.20
N ALA A 91 3.63 -3.56 -0.81
CA ALA A 91 3.82 -3.62 -2.26
C ALA A 91 4.15 -5.04 -2.76
N LEU A 92 4.85 -5.84 -1.95
CA LEU A 92 5.28 -7.19 -2.30
C LEU A 92 4.36 -8.24 -1.70
N GLY A 93 4.09 -9.31 -2.44
CA GLY A 93 3.28 -10.43 -1.97
C GLY A 93 1.78 -10.17 -1.92
N SER A 94 1.32 -8.99 -2.30
CA SER A 94 -0.09 -8.71 -2.53
C SER A 94 -0.43 -8.90 -4.02
N SER A 95 -1.59 -9.47 -4.31
CA SER A 95 -2.09 -9.50 -5.68
C SER A 95 -2.41 -8.08 -6.15
N MET A 96 -2.08 -7.77 -7.41
CA MET A 96 -2.46 -6.48 -8.00
C MET A 96 -3.99 -6.37 -8.03
N HIS A 97 -4.52 -5.34 -7.40
CA HIS A 97 -5.95 -5.08 -7.34
C HIS A 97 -6.24 -3.59 -7.58
N ASN A 98 -7.47 -3.33 -7.93
CA ASN A 98 -8.00 -1.99 -8.19
C ASN A 98 -9.00 -1.63 -7.09
N HIS A 99 -9.38 -0.38 -7.00
CA HIS A 99 -10.28 0.11 -5.97
C HIS A 99 -11.51 0.80 -6.58
N SER A 100 -12.68 0.50 -6.04
CA SER A 100 -13.89 1.28 -6.26
C SER A 100 -14.20 2.08 -5.00
N VAL A 101 -14.46 3.37 -5.17
CA VAL A 101 -14.68 4.33 -4.08
C VAL A 101 -16.07 4.93 -4.21
N CYS A 102 -16.90 4.77 -3.19
CA CYS A 102 -18.19 5.43 -3.13
C CYS A 102 -18.03 6.88 -2.67
N THR A 103 -18.40 7.83 -3.52
CA THR A 103 -18.31 9.26 -3.21
C THR A 103 -19.34 9.73 -2.18
N ALA A 104 -20.37 8.94 -1.92
CA ALA A 104 -21.41 9.28 -0.93
C ALA A 104 -21.07 8.83 0.48
N CYS A 105 -20.56 7.60 0.67
CA CYS A 105 -20.28 7.05 2.00
C CYS A 105 -18.80 6.75 2.27
N GLY A 106 -17.91 6.97 1.28
CA GLY A 106 -16.47 6.71 1.39
C GLY A 106 -16.08 5.24 1.37
N ARG A 107 -17.01 4.31 1.20
CA ARG A 107 -16.70 2.87 1.17
C ARG A 107 -15.78 2.55 0.01
N ILE A 108 -14.73 1.81 0.32
CA ILE A 108 -13.74 1.33 -0.63
C ILE A 108 -13.89 -0.19 -0.78
N LYS A 109 -13.93 -0.67 -2.02
CA LYS A 109 -13.88 -2.10 -2.33
C LYS A 109 -12.75 -2.39 -3.28
N GLU A 110 -12.08 -3.50 -3.06
CA GLU A 110 -11.08 -4.03 -3.96
C GLU A 110 -11.74 -4.88 -5.06
N PHE A 111 -11.20 -4.82 -6.25
CA PHE A 111 -11.56 -5.71 -7.33
C PHE A 111 -10.36 -6.01 -8.22
N THR A 112 -10.38 -7.14 -8.87
CA THR A 112 -9.35 -7.54 -9.84
C THR A 112 -9.97 -7.70 -11.21
N ASP A 113 -9.24 -7.30 -12.24
CA ASP A 113 -9.62 -7.47 -13.63
C ASP A 113 -8.38 -7.79 -14.47
N LYS A 114 -8.37 -9.00 -15.02
CA LYS A 114 -7.22 -9.48 -15.82
C LYS A 114 -7.01 -8.67 -17.09
N LYS A 115 -8.08 -8.16 -17.70
CA LYS A 115 -7.98 -7.36 -18.92
C LYS A 115 -7.31 -6.01 -18.65
N ILE A 116 -7.67 -5.36 -17.54
CA ILE A 116 -7.05 -4.08 -17.12
C ILE A 116 -5.56 -4.32 -16.84
N LEU A 117 -5.22 -5.36 -16.07
CA LEU A 117 -3.85 -5.71 -15.74
C LEU A 117 -3.02 -5.98 -17.01
N GLN A 118 -3.56 -6.76 -17.94
CA GLN A 118 -2.89 -7.06 -19.21
C GLN A 118 -2.70 -5.81 -20.07
N ALA A 119 -3.69 -4.94 -20.13
CA ALA A 119 -3.61 -3.69 -20.89
C ALA A 119 -2.51 -2.77 -20.34
N ILE A 120 -2.39 -2.65 -19.03
CA ILE A 120 -1.34 -1.85 -18.38
C ILE A 120 0.05 -2.49 -18.61
N LYS A 121 0.17 -3.80 -18.45
CA LYS A 121 1.46 -4.52 -18.68
C LYS A 121 1.92 -4.45 -20.13
N ALA A 122 1.00 -4.44 -21.08
CA ALA A 122 1.30 -4.34 -22.51
C ALA A 122 1.65 -2.91 -22.95
N LYS A 123 1.34 -1.90 -22.13
CA LYS A 123 1.63 -0.51 -22.43
C LYS A 123 3.13 -0.22 -22.26
N GLU A 124 3.76 0.24 -23.32
CA GLU A 124 5.11 0.75 -23.27
C GLU A 124 5.10 2.26 -23.00
N PHE A 125 5.94 2.68 -22.07
CA PHE A 125 6.09 4.10 -21.73
C PHE A 125 7.46 4.57 -22.21
N ALA A 126 7.47 5.52 -23.15
CA ALA A 126 8.70 6.05 -23.70
C ALA A 126 9.56 6.74 -22.62
N ASN A 127 10.82 6.32 -22.49
CA ASN A 127 11.77 6.87 -21.52
C ASN A 127 11.28 6.80 -20.04
N PHE A 128 10.46 5.80 -19.71
CA PHE A 128 9.89 5.66 -18.39
C PHE A 128 9.77 4.17 -18.00
N GLU A 129 10.39 3.82 -16.89
CA GLU A 129 10.27 2.48 -16.28
C GLU A 129 9.18 2.50 -15.22
N SER A 130 8.07 1.84 -15.49
CA SER A 130 6.95 1.76 -14.54
C SER A 130 7.20 0.69 -13.48
N SER A 131 7.01 1.01 -12.21
CA SER A 131 7.12 0.08 -11.09
C SER A 131 5.77 -0.53 -10.70
N HIS A 132 4.74 0.27 -10.66
CA HIS A 132 3.37 -0.14 -10.29
C HIS A 132 2.37 0.87 -10.83
N TYR A 133 1.09 0.53 -10.76
CA TYR A 133 0.00 1.46 -11.04
C TYR A 133 -1.07 1.36 -9.96
N SER A 134 -1.88 2.41 -9.84
CA SER A 134 -3.07 2.42 -9.01
C SER A 134 -4.26 2.87 -9.86
N LEU A 135 -5.36 2.13 -9.77
CA LEU A 135 -6.60 2.45 -10.47
C LEU A 135 -7.74 2.61 -9.46
N TYR A 136 -8.41 3.74 -9.54
CA TYR A 136 -9.57 4.07 -8.72
C TYR A 136 -10.77 4.33 -9.61
N VAL A 137 -11.90 3.68 -9.31
CA VAL A 137 -13.17 3.94 -9.95
C VAL A 137 -14.10 4.61 -8.94
N TYR A 138 -14.53 5.81 -9.21
CA TYR A 138 -15.40 6.59 -8.34
C TYR A 138 -16.84 6.49 -8.80
N GLY A 139 -17.75 6.32 -7.86
CA GLY A 139 -19.17 6.21 -8.15
C GLY A 139 -20.01 6.15 -6.87
N ILE A 140 -21.20 5.61 -6.97
CA ILE A 140 -22.14 5.49 -5.86
C ILE A 140 -22.43 4.00 -5.61
N CYS A 141 -22.15 3.51 -4.42
CA CYS A 141 -22.40 2.11 -4.07
C CYS A 141 -23.92 1.81 -4.04
N LYS A 142 -24.26 0.54 -4.21
CA LYS A 142 -25.65 0.08 -4.30
C LYS A 142 -26.50 0.50 -3.08
N LYS A 143 -25.94 0.51 -1.89
CA LYS A 143 -26.60 0.95 -0.66
C LYS A 143 -26.96 2.43 -0.71
N CYS A 144 -26.04 3.28 -1.18
CA CYS A 144 -26.29 4.73 -1.32
C CYS A 144 -27.24 5.05 -2.47
N GLN A 145 -27.21 4.29 -3.56
CA GLN A 145 -28.18 4.40 -4.66
C GLN A 145 -29.61 4.15 -4.17
N LYS A 146 -29.82 3.13 -3.34
CA LYS A 146 -31.12 2.82 -2.74
C LYS A 146 -31.61 3.94 -1.83
N LYS A 147 -30.73 4.52 -1.00
CA LYS A 147 -31.08 5.67 -0.15
C LYS A 147 -31.50 6.87 -0.96
N LYS A 148 -30.81 7.16 -2.07
CA LYS A 148 -31.13 8.27 -2.97
C LYS A 148 -32.50 8.12 -3.64
N LYS A 149 -32.90 6.88 -3.96
CA LYS A 149 -34.25 6.59 -4.53
C LYS A 149 -35.37 6.74 -3.50
N GLN A 150 -35.10 6.56 -2.20
CA GLN A 150 -36.09 6.70 -1.12
C GLN A 150 -36.37 8.16 -0.75
N LEU A 151 -35.51 9.10 -1.16
CA LEU A 151 -35.62 10.54 -0.87
C LEU A 151 -36.33 11.32 -1.99
N LYS A 152 -36.84 10.64 -3.01
CA LYS A 152 -37.66 11.25 -4.08
C LYS A 152 -39.16 11.09 -3.79
#